data_f3733c43458ad3741b4f5642dbdecd32
#
_entry.id   f3733c43458ad3741b4f5642dbdecd32
#
_cell.length_a   1.000
_cell.length_b   1.000
_cell.length_c   1.000
_cell.angle_alpha   90.00
_cell.angle_beta   90.00
_cell.angle_gamma   90.00
#
_symmetry.space_group_name_H-M   'P 1'
#
loop_
_entity.id
_entity.type
_entity.pdbx_description
1 polymer ?
#
loop_
_entity_poly.entity_id
_entity_poly.type
_entity_poly.pdbx_seq_one_letter_code
_entity_poly.pdbx_strand_id
1 'polypeptide(L)'
;KAKFPFVAVLPENLVPSCRDCNTGKLTSYSTMPAEQTLHPYYDHGHFITDQWLHAEVLQTQPATLRFYAHAPDHWDDISKQRVQAHLRDYELAERFSIESNDELPVIRDTLLQHYSFASSDTISEFLRQASLSYQRLHANSWQTAMYKALYESQWYCGGGFRN
;
A
#
# COMPACT_ATOMS: atom_id res chain seq x y z
N LYS A 1 -8.47 9.38 24.29
CA LYS A 1 -8.74 9.23 25.76
C LYS A 1 -9.55 10.39 26.30
N ALA A 2 -9.20 11.64 26.00
CA ALA A 2 -9.88 12.82 26.56
C ALA A 2 -11.38 12.93 26.18
N LYS A 3 -11.76 12.52 24.95
CA LYS A 3 -13.17 12.64 24.47
C LYS A 3 -14.04 11.43 24.82
N PHE A 4 -13.46 10.25 24.96
CA PHE A 4 -14.20 8.99 25.21
C PHE A 4 -13.47 8.14 26.26
N PRO A 5 -13.44 8.57 27.53
CA PRO A 5 -12.68 7.88 28.58
C PRO A 5 -13.17 6.44 28.82
N PHE A 6 -14.48 6.19 28.70
CA PHE A 6 -15.06 4.89 29.00
C PHE A 6 -14.70 3.80 27.98
N VAL A 7 -14.42 4.15 26.72
CA VAL A 7 -14.00 3.18 25.68
C VAL A 7 -12.49 3.15 25.47
N ALA A 8 -11.75 4.03 26.12
CA ALA A 8 -10.30 4.18 25.89
C ALA A 8 -9.47 3.00 26.40
N VAL A 9 -10.04 2.15 27.24
CA VAL A 9 -9.40 0.97 27.85
C VAL A 9 -10.10 -0.35 27.50
N LEU A 10 -11.11 -0.32 26.63
CA LEU A 10 -11.75 -1.54 26.16
C LEU A 10 -10.78 -2.31 25.27
N PRO A 11 -10.60 -3.64 25.51
CA PRO A 11 -9.71 -4.47 24.71
C PRO A 11 -10.00 -4.37 23.20
N GLU A 12 -11.26 -4.32 22.83
CA GLU A 12 -11.74 -4.22 21.46
C GLU A 12 -11.38 -2.90 20.78
N ASN A 13 -11.02 -1.88 21.57
CA ASN A 13 -10.58 -0.57 21.07
C ASN A 13 -9.06 -0.37 21.20
N LEU A 14 -8.34 -1.36 21.73
CA LEU A 14 -6.89 -1.33 21.87
C LEU A 14 -6.23 -1.94 20.62
N VAL A 15 -6.14 -1.17 19.57
CA VAL A 15 -5.47 -1.57 18.34
C VAL A 15 -3.97 -1.36 18.47
N PRO A 16 -3.14 -2.43 18.32
CA PRO A 16 -1.71 -2.26 18.18
C PRO A 16 -1.38 -1.36 16.99
N SER A 17 -0.62 -0.32 17.23
CA SER A 17 -0.32 0.68 16.21
C SER A 17 1.13 1.14 16.38
N CYS A 18 1.84 1.35 15.27
CA CYS A 18 3.15 1.98 15.34
C CYS A 18 3.01 3.43 15.84
N ARG A 19 4.13 3.99 16.30
CA ARG A 19 4.18 5.35 16.84
C ARG A 19 3.57 6.37 15.87
N ASP A 20 3.92 6.25 14.60
CA ASP A 20 3.56 7.24 13.59
C ASP A 20 2.07 7.17 13.24
N CYS A 21 1.50 5.96 13.06
CA CYS A 21 0.06 5.81 12.87
C CYS A 21 -0.72 6.33 14.08
N ASN A 22 -0.24 6.05 15.30
CA ASN A 22 -0.88 6.55 16.52
C ASN A 22 -0.77 8.07 16.65
N THR A 23 0.35 8.66 16.23
CA THR A 23 0.55 10.12 16.24
C THR A 23 -0.27 10.80 15.14
N GLY A 24 -0.30 10.26 13.92
CA GLY A 24 -1.07 10.82 12.81
C GLY A 24 -2.57 10.85 13.10
N LYS A 25 -3.12 9.77 13.64
CA LYS A 25 -4.53 9.72 14.02
C LYS A 25 -4.88 10.64 15.20
N LEU A 26 -3.99 10.77 16.19
CA LEU A 26 -4.19 11.55 17.43
C LEU A 26 -5.58 11.34 18.06
N THR A 27 -6.37 12.42 18.12
CA THR A 27 -7.75 12.45 18.63
C THR A 27 -8.78 12.59 17.50
N SER A 28 -8.34 12.45 16.24
CA SER A 28 -9.21 12.55 15.09
C SER A 28 -10.13 11.33 15.01
N TYR A 29 -11.42 11.58 14.84
CA TYR A 29 -12.43 10.57 14.57
C TYR A 29 -13.56 11.24 13.78
N SER A 30 -14.18 10.49 12.90
CA SER A 30 -15.38 10.94 12.22
C SER A 30 -16.60 10.14 12.69
N THR A 31 -17.72 10.84 12.81
CA THR A 31 -19.04 10.23 13.03
C THR A 31 -19.73 9.84 11.73
N MET A 32 -19.21 10.30 10.60
CA MET A 32 -19.72 9.95 9.27
C MET A 32 -19.18 8.58 8.85
N PRO A 33 -20.04 7.60 8.53
CA PRO A 33 -19.58 6.24 8.19
C PRO A 33 -18.52 6.20 7.07
N ALA A 34 -18.67 7.04 6.05
CA ALA A 34 -17.77 7.11 4.90
C ALA A 34 -16.37 7.68 5.22
N GLU A 35 -16.23 8.39 6.32
CA GLU A 35 -14.94 8.98 6.77
C GLU A 35 -14.27 8.15 7.86
N GLN A 36 -14.87 7.04 8.28
CA GLN A 36 -14.27 6.17 9.29
C GLN A 36 -13.13 5.36 8.67
N THR A 37 -11.96 5.41 9.30
CA THR A 37 -10.84 4.56 8.94
C THR A 37 -11.15 3.09 9.19
N LEU A 38 -10.46 2.19 8.48
CA LEU A 38 -10.60 0.76 8.69
C LEU A 38 -10.15 0.36 10.11
N HIS A 39 -10.90 -0.52 10.74
CA HIS A 39 -10.60 -1.04 12.06
C HIS A 39 -10.19 -2.53 11.95
N PRO A 40 -8.99 -2.91 12.41
CA PRO A 40 -8.42 -4.24 12.15
C PRO A 40 -9.22 -5.40 12.75
N TYR A 41 -10.07 -5.14 13.75
CA TYR A 41 -10.86 -6.17 14.40
C TYR A 41 -12.32 -6.26 13.88
N TYR A 42 -12.80 -5.22 13.20
CA TYR A 42 -14.20 -5.17 12.77
C TYR A 42 -14.38 -5.14 11.27
N ASP A 43 -13.39 -4.62 10.55
CA ASP A 43 -13.44 -4.57 9.10
C ASP A 43 -12.78 -5.81 8.50
N HIS A 44 -13.60 -6.71 8.00
CA HIS A 44 -13.21 -8.02 7.46
C HIS A 44 -13.65 -8.17 6.00
N GLY A 45 -13.54 -9.41 5.48
CA GLY A 45 -14.03 -9.78 4.16
C GLY A 45 -13.32 -8.99 3.07
N HIS A 46 -14.08 -8.29 2.24
CA HIS A 46 -13.56 -7.60 1.06
C HIS A 46 -12.45 -6.57 1.36
N PHE A 47 -12.45 -5.91 2.53
CA PHE A 47 -11.37 -4.99 2.91
C PHE A 47 -10.00 -5.67 3.04
N ILE A 48 -9.98 -6.98 3.31
CA ILE A 48 -8.76 -7.79 3.46
C ILE A 48 -8.45 -8.55 2.19
N THR A 49 -9.47 -9.13 1.52
CA THR A 49 -9.30 -10.04 0.39
C THR A 49 -9.14 -9.33 -0.94
N ASP A 50 -9.83 -8.22 -1.13
CA ASP A 50 -9.80 -7.48 -2.38
C ASP A 50 -8.68 -6.45 -2.35
N GLN A 51 -7.98 -6.31 -3.45
CA GLN A 51 -6.92 -5.33 -3.57
C GLN A 51 -7.53 -3.94 -3.82
N TRP A 52 -7.31 -3.03 -2.88
CA TRP A 52 -7.69 -1.62 -2.98
C TRP A 52 -6.50 -0.67 -2.85
N LEU A 53 -5.36 -1.15 -2.36
CA LEU A 53 -4.10 -0.38 -2.35
C LEU A 53 -3.36 -0.63 -3.65
N HIS A 54 -3.01 0.44 -4.34
CA HIS A 54 -2.31 0.43 -5.61
C HIS A 54 -1.12 1.38 -5.58
N ALA A 55 -0.21 1.19 -6.53
CA ALA A 55 0.88 2.10 -6.80
C ALA A 55 1.03 2.34 -8.30
N GLU A 56 1.70 3.39 -8.67
CA GLU A 56 2.16 3.65 -10.03
C GLU A 56 3.62 4.05 -10.04
N VAL A 57 4.32 3.67 -11.08
CA VAL A 57 5.72 4.04 -11.29
C VAL A 57 5.78 5.45 -11.88
N LEU A 58 6.46 6.34 -11.18
CA LEU A 58 6.83 7.64 -11.71
C LEU A 58 8.16 7.51 -12.46
N GLN A 59 8.19 7.99 -13.71
CA GLN A 59 9.37 7.89 -14.59
C GLN A 59 10.40 8.97 -14.25
N THR A 60 10.81 8.99 -12.99
CA THR A 60 11.85 9.87 -12.46
C THR A 60 13.22 9.18 -12.48
N GLN A 61 14.29 9.91 -12.15
CA GLN A 61 15.64 9.39 -12.05
C GLN A 61 16.22 9.75 -10.67
N PRO A 62 16.31 8.77 -9.76
CA PRO A 62 15.84 7.37 -9.87
C PRO A 62 14.32 7.25 -9.95
N ALA A 63 13.84 6.06 -10.39
CA ALA A 63 12.42 5.74 -10.39
C ALA A 63 11.82 5.82 -8.98
N THR A 64 10.63 6.38 -8.85
CA THR A 64 9.89 6.46 -7.60
C THR A 64 8.46 5.95 -7.77
N LEU A 65 7.74 5.79 -6.67
CA LEU A 65 6.37 5.26 -6.66
C LEU A 65 5.41 6.25 -6.00
N ARG A 66 4.21 6.32 -6.54
CA ARG A 66 3.07 6.98 -5.91
C ARG A 66 2.03 5.94 -5.53
N PHE A 67 1.63 5.93 -4.25
CA PHE A 67 0.60 5.02 -3.75
C PHE A 67 -0.76 5.72 -3.68
N TYR A 68 -1.82 4.97 -3.96
CA TYR A 68 -3.19 5.47 -3.92
C TYR A 68 -4.18 4.34 -3.61
N ALA A 69 -5.36 4.71 -3.10
CA ALA A 69 -6.45 3.78 -2.89
C ALA A 69 -7.40 3.80 -4.10
N HIS A 70 -7.72 2.63 -4.62
CA HIS A 70 -8.71 2.44 -5.67
C HIS A 70 -9.45 1.13 -5.40
N ALA A 71 -10.63 1.25 -4.81
CA ALA A 71 -11.46 0.10 -4.49
C ALA A 71 -12.11 -0.49 -5.76
N PRO A 72 -12.38 -1.81 -5.80
CA PRO A 72 -13.10 -2.44 -6.90
C PRO A 72 -14.46 -1.80 -7.16
N ASP A 73 -14.89 -1.80 -8.43
CA ASP A 73 -16.13 -1.13 -8.86
C ASP A 73 -17.39 -1.66 -8.19
N HIS A 74 -17.39 -2.95 -7.85
CA HIS A 74 -18.53 -3.62 -7.22
C HIS A 74 -18.75 -3.26 -5.73
N TRP A 75 -17.81 -2.54 -5.12
CA TRP A 75 -17.96 -2.09 -3.74
C TRP A 75 -18.99 -0.97 -3.64
N ASP A 76 -19.67 -0.88 -2.50
CA ASP A 76 -20.52 0.25 -2.16
C ASP A 76 -19.71 1.54 -1.95
N ASP A 77 -20.36 2.69 -2.09
CA ASP A 77 -19.71 3.98 -2.02
C ASP A 77 -19.11 4.30 -0.63
N ILE A 78 -19.72 3.78 0.44
CA ILE A 78 -19.21 3.97 1.80
C ILE A 78 -17.88 3.22 1.95
N SER A 79 -17.82 1.97 1.54
CA SER A 79 -16.60 1.16 1.58
C SER A 79 -15.47 1.79 0.75
N LYS A 80 -15.79 2.29 -0.46
CA LYS A 80 -14.81 3.00 -1.30
C LYS A 80 -14.25 4.25 -0.62
N GLN A 81 -15.10 5.05 0.00
CA GLN A 81 -14.68 6.27 0.70
C GLN A 81 -13.87 5.95 1.97
N ARG A 82 -14.19 4.86 2.67
CA ARG A 82 -13.47 4.43 3.87
C ARG A 82 -12.01 4.07 3.60
N VAL A 83 -11.70 3.38 2.50
CA VAL A 83 -10.29 3.08 2.15
C VAL A 83 -9.53 4.34 1.76
N GLN A 84 -10.20 5.32 1.12
CA GLN A 84 -9.62 6.62 0.84
C GLN A 84 -9.31 7.38 2.14
N ALA A 85 -10.27 7.41 3.07
CA ALA A 85 -10.10 8.03 4.39
C ALA A 85 -8.97 7.37 5.17
N HIS A 86 -8.89 6.03 5.13
CA HIS A 86 -7.84 5.26 5.80
C HIS A 86 -6.43 5.63 5.28
N LEU A 87 -6.27 5.67 3.95
CA LEU A 87 -4.99 6.05 3.33
C LEU A 87 -4.59 7.49 3.69
N ARG A 88 -5.55 8.42 3.65
CA ARG A 88 -5.35 9.84 3.94
C ARG A 88 -5.03 10.08 5.42
N ASP A 89 -5.86 9.57 6.33
CA ASP A 89 -5.81 9.91 7.75
C ASP A 89 -4.60 9.33 8.47
N TYR A 90 -4.01 8.28 7.93
CA TYR A 90 -2.75 7.70 8.39
C TYR A 90 -1.53 8.12 7.55
N GLU A 91 -1.73 8.98 6.54
CA GLU A 91 -0.65 9.43 5.62
C GLU A 91 0.10 8.25 4.96
N LEU A 92 -0.65 7.16 4.68
CA LEU A 92 -0.03 5.91 4.24
C LEU A 92 0.62 6.01 2.86
N ALA A 93 0.09 6.84 1.97
CA ALA A 93 0.64 7.02 0.63
C ALA A 93 2.08 7.57 0.69
N GLU A 94 2.33 8.57 1.53
CA GLU A 94 3.66 9.14 1.73
C GLU A 94 4.60 8.14 2.42
N ARG A 95 4.12 7.48 3.47
CA ARG A 95 4.91 6.47 4.20
C ARG A 95 5.34 5.32 3.30
N PHE A 96 4.42 4.78 2.51
CA PHE A 96 4.72 3.70 1.58
C PHE A 96 5.69 4.14 0.47
N SER A 97 5.61 5.42 0.05
CA SER A 97 6.59 5.98 -0.88
C SER A 97 7.99 6.04 -0.25
N ILE A 98 8.09 6.40 1.01
CA ILE A 98 9.38 6.41 1.75
C ILE A 98 9.92 4.98 1.90
N GLU A 99 9.10 4.03 2.38
CA GLU A 99 9.48 2.63 2.53
C GLU A 99 9.93 1.99 1.20
N SER A 100 9.23 2.31 0.11
CA SER A 100 9.59 1.81 -1.21
C SER A 100 10.93 2.35 -1.73
N ASN A 101 11.35 3.53 -1.29
CA ASN A 101 12.65 4.10 -1.67
C ASN A 101 13.83 3.31 -1.09
N ASP A 102 13.63 2.55 -0.03
CA ASP A 102 14.67 1.64 0.51
C ASP A 102 14.71 0.32 -0.26
N GLU A 103 13.56 -0.15 -0.76
CA GLU A 103 13.46 -1.42 -1.49
C GLU A 103 13.83 -1.30 -2.98
N LEU A 104 13.49 -0.19 -3.62
CA LEU A 104 13.76 0.02 -5.06
C LEU A 104 15.24 -0.12 -5.44
N PRO A 105 16.24 0.39 -4.68
CA PRO A 105 17.65 0.17 -4.95
C PRO A 105 18.05 -1.31 -4.89
N VAL A 106 17.47 -2.09 -3.98
CA VAL A 106 17.73 -3.54 -3.84
C VAL A 106 17.18 -4.28 -5.07
N ILE A 107 15.97 -3.96 -5.49
CA ILE A 107 15.36 -4.52 -6.71
C ILE A 107 16.24 -4.15 -7.93
N ARG A 108 16.62 -2.88 -8.05
CA ARG A 108 17.49 -2.39 -9.13
C ARG A 108 18.81 -3.17 -9.19
N ASP A 109 19.48 -3.33 -8.07
CA ASP A 109 20.75 -4.05 -7.99
C ASP A 109 20.56 -5.52 -8.39
N THR A 110 19.51 -6.19 -7.90
CA THR A 110 19.15 -7.56 -8.30
C THR A 110 18.94 -7.67 -9.80
N LEU A 111 18.21 -6.72 -10.40
CA LEU A 111 17.95 -6.71 -11.84
C LEU A 111 19.23 -6.47 -12.64
N LEU A 112 20.12 -5.59 -12.19
CA LEU A 112 21.41 -5.33 -12.84
C LEU A 112 22.36 -6.53 -12.78
N GLN A 113 22.39 -7.24 -11.66
CA GLN A 113 23.27 -8.40 -11.47
C GLN A 113 22.81 -9.64 -12.21
N HIS A 114 21.51 -9.92 -12.15
CA HIS A 114 20.98 -11.21 -12.61
C HIS A 114 20.16 -11.15 -13.90
N TYR A 115 19.68 -9.96 -14.28
CA TYR A 115 18.76 -9.76 -15.41
C TYR A 115 19.24 -8.69 -16.40
N SER A 116 20.54 -8.35 -16.42
CA SER A 116 21.10 -7.27 -17.25
C SER A 116 20.88 -7.49 -18.75
N PHE A 117 20.79 -8.76 -19.20
CA PHE A 117 20.57 -9.13 -20.60
C PHE A 117 19.17 -9.76 -20.83
N ALA A 118 18.32 -9.78 -19.80
CA ALA A 118 16.98 -10.35 -19.91
C ALA A 118 16.04 -9.44 -20.72
N SER A 119 15.04 -10.05 -21.33
CA SER A 119 13.95 -9.31 -21.98
C SER A 119 13.06 -8.62 -20.94
N SER A 120 12.33 -7.60 -21.39
CA SER A 120 11.32 -6.93 -20.54
C SER A 120 10.29 -7.90 -19.97
N ASP A 121 9.88 -8.91 -20.75
CA ASP A 121 8.92 -9.94 -20.31
C ASP A 121 9.48 -10.81 -19.18
N THR A 122 10.78 -11.15 -19.25
CA THR A 122 11.45 -11.93 -18.20
C THR A 122 11.52 -11.12 -16.91
N ILE A 123 11.84 -9.84 -17.00
CA ILE A 123 11.87 -8.91 -15.84
C ILE A 123 10.46 -8.74 -15.26
N SER A 124 9.46 -8.51 -16.11
CA SER A 124 8.07 -8.40 -15.70
C SER A 124 7.61 -9.67 -14.97
N GLU A 125 7.93 -10.85 -15.49
CA GLU A 125 7.55 -12.12 -14.86
C GLU A 125 8.23 -12.29 -13.48
N PHE A 126 9.51 -11.97 -13.35
CA PHE A 126 10.20 -11.99 -12.06
C PHE A 126 9.51 -11.10 -11.02
N LEU A 127 9.21 -9.86 -11.39
CA LEU A 127 8.52 -8.90 -10.51
C LEU A 127 7.07 -9.33 -10.21
N ARG A 128 6.39 -9.94 -11.20
CA ARG A 128 5.04 -10.49 -11.02
C ARG A 128 5.02 -11.62 -9.99
N GLN A 129 6.01 -12.53 -10.02
CA GLN A 129 6.10 -13.61 -9.04
C GLN A 129 6.34 -13.07 -7.61
N ALA A 130 7.13 -12.00 -7.46
CA ALA A 130 7.29 -11.30 -6.19
C ALA A 130 5.96 -10.70 -5.72
N SER A 131 5.24 -9.98 -6.59
CA SER A 131 3.91 -9.43 -6.29
C SER A 131 2.93 -10.49 -5.80
N LEU A 132 2.84 -11.63 -6.51
CA LEU A 132 1.96 -12.74 -6.13
C LEU A 132 2.36 -13.36 -4.78
N SER A 133 3.63 -13.37 -4.45
CA SER A 133 4.11 -13.89 -3.17
C SER A 133 3.67 -13.00 -2.01
N TYR A 134 3.80 -11.68 -2.16
CA TYR A 134 3.30 -10.73 -1.16
C TYR A 134 1.77 -10.71 -1.09
N GLN A 135 1.07 -10.80 -2.23
CA GLN A 135 -0.39 -10.80 -2.30
C GLN A 135 -1.00 -11.97 -1.53
N ARG A 136 -0.37 -13.16 -1.56
CA ARG A 136 -0.82 -14.33 -0.79
C ARG A 136 -0.71 -14.11 0.72
N LEU A 137 0.19 -13.25 1.17
CA LEU A 137 0.35 -12.89 2.58
C LEU A 137 -0.61 -11.76 2.97
N HIS A 138 -0.59 -10.68 2.20
CA HIS A 138 -1.39 -9.48 2.44
C HIS A 138 -1.73 -8.78 1.13
N ALA A 139 -2.99 -8.89 0.67
CA ALA A 139 -3.44 -8.30 -0.60
C ALA A 139 -3.20 -6.77 -0.67
N ASN A 140 -3.31 -6.09 0.46
CA ASN A 140 -3.14 -4.63 0.58
C ASN A 140 -1.86 -4.21 1.29
N SER A 141 -0.77 -4.99 1.17
CA SER A 141 0.55 -4.52 1.59
C SER A 141 1.14 -3.56 0.54
N TRP A 142 1.97 -2.64 0.98
CA TRP A 142 2.67 -1.74 0.08
C TRP A 142 3.60 -2.49 -0.88
N GLN A 143 4.19 -3.61 -0.45
CA GLN A 143 4.98 -4.48 -1.31
C GLN A 143 4.15 -5.07 -2.45
N THR A 144 2.93 -5.58 -2.16
CA THR A 144 2.02 -6.08 -3.20
C THR A 144 1.75 -5.00 -4.24
N ALA A 145 1.40 -3.80 -3.80
CA ALA A 145 1.12 -2.67 -4.68
C ALA A 145 2.36 -2.23 -5.47
N MET A 146 3.52 -2.15 -4.80
CA MET A 146 4.80 -1.79 -5.42
C MET A 146 5.19 -2.77 -6.53
N TYR A 147 5.32 -4.06 -6.21
CA TYR A 147 5.74 -5.06 -7.20
C TYR A 147 4.74 -5.17 -8.34
N LYS A 148 3.44 -4.97 -8.08
CA LYS A 148 2.42 -4.91 -9.13
C LYS A 148 2.67 -3.74 -10.07
N ALA A 149 2.87 -2.53 -9.54
CA ALA A 149 3.17 -1.35 -10.34
C ALA A 149 4.45 -1.53 -11.19
N LEU A 150 5.48 -2.16 -10.62
CA LEU A 150 6.73 -2.39 -11.31
C LEU A 150 6.58 -3.35 -12.50
N TYR A 151 5.90 -4.51 -12.32
CA TYR A 151 5.76 -5.46 -13.42
C TYR A 151 4.78 -4.99 -14.50
N GLU A 152 3.79 -4.18 -14.17
CA GLU A 152 2.85 -3.59 -15.13
C GLU A 152 3.48 -2.39 -15.89
N SER A 153 4.56 -1.84 -15.40
CA SER A 153 5.27 -0.71 -16.03
C SER A 153 6.16 -1.18 -17.18
N GLN A 154 5.70 -0.99 -18.42
CA GLN A 154 6.53 -1.26 -19.60
C GLN A 154 7.83 -0.45 -19.60
N TRP A 155 7.78 0.81 -19.13
CA TRP A 155 8.95 1.65 -19.01
C TRP A 155 9.98 1.06 -18.03
N TYR A 156 9.54 0.64 -16.85
CA TYR A 156 10.42 0.07 -15.83
C TYR A 156 11.05 -1.23 -16.33
N CYS A 157 10.24 -2.18 -16.78
CA CYS A 157 10.70 -3.48 -17.30
C CYS A 157 11.55 -3.33 -18.57
N GLY A 158 11.33 -2.29 -19.38
CA GLY A 158 12.12 -1.96 -20.58
C GLY A 158 13.47 -1.32 -20.29
N GLY A 159 13.85 -1.13 -19.02
CA GLY A 159 15.16 -0.61 -18.63
C GLY A 159 15.11 0.68 -17.81
N GLY A 160 13.95 1.20 -17.48
CA GLY A 160 13.79 2.39 -16.63
C GLY A 160 14.46 2.27 -15.26
N PHE A 161 14.64 1.04 -14.76
CA PHE A 161 15.38 0.77 -13.53
C PHE A 161 16.90 1.03 -13.63
N ARG A 162 17.46 1.21 -14.82
CA ARG A 162 18.91 1.39 -15.03
C ARG A 162 19.40 2.81 -14.72
N ASN A 163 18.47 3.74 -14.68
CA ASN A 163 18.76 5.17 -14.51
C ASN A 163 18.81 5.59 -13.04
#